data_ff61b4c271381b8e72ea234692f83f11
#
_entry.id   ff61b4c271381b8e72ea234692f83f11
#
_cell.length_a   1.000
_cell.length_b   1.000
_cell.length_c   1.000
_cell.angle_alpha   90.00
_cell.angle_beta   90.00
_cell.angle_gamma   90.00
#
_symmetry.space_group_name_H-M   'P 1'
#
loop_
_entity.id
_entity.type
_entity.pdbx_description
1 polymer ?
#
loop_
_entity_poly.entity_id
_entity_poly.type
_entity_poly.pdbx_seq_one_letter_code
_entity_poly.pdbx_strand_id
1 'polypeptide(L)'
;MTILINTPNGNIGRPLAEALLAAGESLVVIQRDPSKVADLAARGARVVAGSIDDPATLERAFEGVHAAFWLTPPAYRPDFGAWTSGTAKTAATAAAKAGVARVVVLSSVGAHNDGNGPVTLMRHVEEAFRAQLPNVLALRPAYFMENFLGNLGTIRSDGAWYMPQPA
;
A
#
# COMPACT_ATOMS: atom_id res chain seq x y z
N MET A 1 14.89 6.84 -11.53
CA MET A 1 13.46 7.27 -11.63
C MET A 1 12.96 7.57 -10.23
N THR A 2 12.03 8.53 -10.02
CA THR A 2 11.51 8.81 -8.67
C THR A 2 10.26 7.96 -8.40
N ILE A 3 10.30 7.15 -7.34
CA ILE A 3 9.24 6.19 -7.01
C ILE A 3 8.70 6.48 -5.61
N LEU A 4 7.37 6.52 -5.48
CA LEU A 4 6.70 6.68 -4.18
C LEU A 4 6.27 5.33 -3.61
N ILE A 5 6.51 5.13 -2.30
CA ILE A 5 5.95 4.02 -1.50
C ILE A 5 5.21 4.62 -0.31
N ASN A 6 3.92 4.32 -0.18
CA ASN A 6 3.08 4.90 0.88
C ASN A 6 3.11 4.15 2.22
N THR A 7 3.71 2.96 2.28
CA THR A 7 3.80 2.12 3.49
C THR A 7 5.21 1.55 3.70
N PRO A 8 6.25 2.42 3.86
CA PRO A 8 7.66 2.02 3.80
C PRO A 8 8.14 1.20 5.01
N ASN A 9 7.33 1.07 6.05
CA ASN A 9 7.69 0.33 7.28
C ASN A 9 6.92 -0.98 7.44
N GLY A 10 6.17 -1.40 6.42
CA GLY A 10 5.44 -2.68 6.41
C GLY A 10 6.25 -3.84 5.82
N ASN A 11 5.75 -5.06 5.98
CA ASN A 11 6.39 -6.29 5.52
C ASN A 11 6.67 -6.32 4.00
N ILE A 12 5.92 -5.56 3.22
CA ILE A 12 6.08 -5.45 1.75
C ILE A 12 6.81 -4.17 1.38
N GLY A 13 6.39 -3.04 1.95
CA GLY A 13 6.95 -1.75 1.59
C GLY A 13 8.42 -1.59 1.99
N ARG A 14 8.83 -2.19 3.11
CA ARG A 14 10.21 -2.10 3.58
C ARG A 14 11.19 -2.82 2.63
N PRO A 15 11.03 -4.10 2.32
CA PRO A 15 11.93 -4.78 1.37
C PRO A 15 11.92 -4.13 -0.01
N LEU A 16 10.76 -3.63 -0.48
CA LEU A 16 10.67 -2.92 -1.75
C LEU A 16 11.47 -1.61 -1.71
N ALA A 17 11.35 -0.82 -0.64
CA ALA A 17 12.11 0.41 -0.47
C ALA A 17 13.63 0.16 -0.46
N GLU A 18 14.06 -0.84 0.26
CA GLU A 18 15.47 -1.25 0.33
C GLU A 18 16.03 -1.72 -1.02
N ALA A 19 15.25 -2.51 -1.75
CA ALA A 19 15.62 -2.99 -3.09
C ALA A 19 15.73 -1.85 -4.11
N LEU A 20 14.79 -0.90 -4.09
CA LEU A 20 14.81 0.25 -5.00
C LEU A 20 16.00 1.18 -4.71
N LEU A 21 16.29 1.45 -3.43
CA LEU A 21 17.48 2.23 -3.06
C LEU A 21 18.79 1.50 -3.44
N ALA A 22 18.84 0.19 -3.30
CA ALA A 22 20.00 -0.61 -3.72
C ALA A 22 20.19 -0.61 -5.24
N ALA A 23 19.10 -0.48 -6.01
CA ALA A 23 19.11 -0.34 -7.46
C ALA A 23 19.42 1.10 -7.93
N GLY A 24 19.68 2.04 -7.00
CA GLY A 24 19.99 3.44 -7.34
C GLY A 24 18.78 4.29 -7.73
N GLU A 25 17.57 3.84 -7.43
CA GLU A 25 16.36 4.61 -7.71
C GLU A 25 16.15 5.70 -6.65
N SER A 26 15.60 6.83 -7.06
CA SER A 26 15.17 7.90 -6.14
C SER A 26 13.86 7.49 -5.48
N LEU A 27 13.80 7.55 -4.15
CA LEU A 27 12.65 7.08 -3.38
C LEU A 27 11.96 8.22 -2.63
N VAL A 28 10.64 8.23 -2.65
CA VAL A 28 9.78 9.04 -1.79
C VAL A 28 8.96 8.10 -0.91
N VAL A 29 8.92 8.39 0.39
CA VAL A 29 8.13 7.58 1.32
C VAL A 29 7.22 8.45 2.18
N ILE A 30 6.01 7.98 2.46
CA ILE A 30 5.08 8.61 3.41
C ILE A 30 5.16 7.88 4.73
N GLN A 31 5.43 8.62 5.82
CA GLN A 31 5.48 8.02 7.15
C GLN A 31 5.03 9.01 8.21
N ARG A 32 4.09 8.59 9.08
CA ARG A 32 3.58 9.42 10.19
C ARG A 32 4.65 9.77 11.22
N ASP A 33 5.54 8.84 11.47
CA ASP A 33 6.68 8.99 12.38
C ASP A 33 7.98 8.77 11.58
N PRO A 34 8.66 9.84 11.14
CA PRO A 34 9.87 9.76 10.33
C PRO A 34 11.01 8.95 10.97
N SER A 35 11.05 8.85 12.31
CA SER A 35 12.10 8.08 13.00
C SER A 35 12.12 6.60 12.61
N LYS A 36 10.96 6.04 12.24
CA LYS A 36 10.80 4.64 11.83
C LYS A 36 11.41 4.32 10.46
N VAL A 37 11.81 5.33 9.73
CA VAL A 37 12.43 5.21 8.39
C VAL A 37 13.70 6.07 8.26
N ALA A 38 14.33 6.40 9.42
CA ALA A 38 15.53 7.22 9.45
C ALA A 38 16.69 6.60 8.66
N ASP A 39 16.78 5.28 8.64
CA ASP A 39 17.76 4.52 7.85
C ASP A 39 17.51 4.63 6.34
N LEU A 40 16.25 4.66 5.89
CA LEU A 40 15.93 4.93 4.47
C LEU A 40 16.27 6.38 4.11
N ALA A 41 16.00 7.33 5.01
CA ALA A 41 16.38 8.73 4.83
C ALA A 41 17.91 8.89 4.72
N ALA A 42 18.67 8.21 5.58
CA ALA A 42 20.14 8.21 5.54
C ALA A 42 20.70 7.63 4.22
N ARG A 43 19.92 6.79 3.52
CA ARG A 43 20.25 6.23 2.21
C ARG A 43 19.70 7.06 1.05
N GLY A 44 19.16 8.27 1.30
CA GLY A 44 18.72 9.20 0.30
C GLY A 44 17.22 9.20 -0.02
N ALA A 45 16.38 8.45 0.71
CA ALA A 45 14.94 8.54 0.54
C ALA A 45 14.39 9.88 1.03
N ARG A 46 13.55 10.54 0.24
CA ARG A 46 12.78 11.71 0.66
C ARG A 46 11.61 11.24 1.53
N VAL A 47 11.63 11.62 2.80
CA VAL A 47 10.55 11.29 3.75
C VAL A 47 9.54 12.43 3.79
N VAL A 48 8.28 12.12 3.51
CA VAL A 48 7.15 13.02 3.70
C VAL A 48 6.42 12.64 4.97
N ALA A 49 6.57 13.46 6.00
CA ALA A 49 5.89 13.28 7.27
C ALA A 49 4.39 13.57 7.12
N GLY A 50 3.55 12.60 7.51
CA GLY A 50 2.10 12.73 7.43
C GLY A 50 1.38 11.41 7.24
N SER A 51 0.08 11.49 7.03
CA SER A 51 -0.80 10.34 6.83
C SER A 51 -1.26 10.24 5.38
N ILE A 52 -1.51 9.01 4.93
CA ILE A 52 -2.00 8.73 3.56
C ILE A 52 -3.44 9.18 3.31
N ASP A 53 -4.19 9.50 4.36
CA ASP A 53 -5.55 10.04 4.30
C ASP A 53 -5.60 11.58 4.40
N ASP A 54 -4.43 12.23 4.53
CA ASP A 54 -4.31 13.69 4.46
C ASP A 54 -3.99 14.15 3.04
N PRO A 55 -4.91 14.93 2.39
CA PRO A 55 -4.71 15.40 1.01
C PRO A 55 -3.43 16.21 0.83
N ALA A 56 -3.07 17.08 1.79
CA ALA A 56 -1.89 17.91 1.71
C ALA A 56 -0.60 17.07 1.79
N THR A 57 -0.60 16.00 2.57
CA THR A 57 0.50 15.03 2.60
C THR A 57 0.65 14.32 1.26
N LEU A 58 -0.45 13.90 0.64
CA LEU A 58 -0.43 13.24 -0.67
C LEU A 58 0.06 14.18 -1.77
N GLU A 59 -0.38 15.43 -1.80
CA GLU A 59 0.11 16.42 -2.78
C GLU A 59 1.63 16.59 -2.69
N ARG A 60 2.17 16.81 -1.49
CA ARG A 60 3.61 16.90 -1.28
C ARG A 60 4.36 15.61 -1.64
N ALA A 61 3.75 14.46 -1.34
CA ALA A 61 4.40 13.16 -1.58
C ALA A 61 4.51 12.85 -3.07
N PHE A 62 3.49 13.17 -3.86
CA PHE A 62 3.49 12.92 -5.31
C PHE A 62 4.30 13.94 -6.12
N GLU A 63 4.76 15.04 -5.53
CA GLU A 63 5.55 16.05 -6.23
C GLU A 63 6.84 15.43 -6.79
N GLY A 64 7.04 15.54 -8.12
CA GLY A 64 8.20 15.01 -8.83
C GLY A 64 8.29 13.48 -8.92
N VAL A 65 7.20 12.76 -8.61
CA VAL A 65 7.12 11.30 -8.67
C VAL A 65 6.78 10.84 -10.09
N HIS A 66 7.52 9.85 -10.60
CA HIS A 66 7.28 9.22 -11.91
C HIS A 66 6.43 7.96 -11.80
N ALA A 67 6.61 7.19 -10.75
CA ALA A 67 5.86 5.96 -10.50
C ALA A 67 5.52 5.81 -9.02
N ALA A 68 4.46 5.07 -8.70
CA ALA A 68 4.09 4.81 -7.32
C ALA A 68 3.76 3.34 -7.09
N PHE A 69 4.11 2.85 -5.92
CA PHE A 69 3.58 1.61 -5.36
C PHE A 69 2.58 1.98 -4.26
N TRP A 70 1.33 1.61 -4.47
CA TRP A 70 0.24 1.89 -3.53
C TRP A 70 -0.21 0.62 -2.84
N LEU A 71 -0.17 0.63 -1.51
CA LEU A 71 -0.69 -0.41 -0.64
C LEU A 71 -1.66 0.23 0.36
N THR A 72 -2.89 -0.26 0.42
CA THR A 72 -3.83 0.15 1.46
C THR A 72 -3.56 -0.66 2.72
N PRO A 73 -3.05 -0.05 3.80
CA PRO A 73 -2.77 -0.78 5.03
C PRO A 73 -4.06 -1.21 5.72
N PRO A 74 -4.08 -2.38 6.39
CA PRO A 74 -5.19 -2.78 7.23
C PRO A 74 -5.37 -1.76 8.36
N ALA A 75 -6.61 -1.40 8.66
CA ALA A 75 -6.93 -0.51 9.77
C ALA A 75 -8.17 -1.03 10.50
N TYR A 76 -8.08 -1.12 11.83
CA TYR A 76 -9.20 -1.50 12.69
C TYR A 76 -10.04 -0.23 12.98
N ARG A 77 -10.97 0.08 12.08
CA ARG A 77 -11.86 1.24 12.17
C ARG A 77 -13.24 0.90 11.62
N PRO A 78 -14.33 1.43 12.23
CA PRO A 78 -15.70 1.13 11.79
C PRO A 78 -15.99 1.57 10.36
N ASP A 79 -15.36 2.64 9.90
CA ASP A 79 -15.54 3.24 8.57
C ASP A 79 -14.48 2.76 7.55
N PHE A 80 -13.86 1.59 7.76
CA PHE A 80 -12.74 1.11 6.96
C PHE A 80 -13.03 1.11 5.45
N GLY A 81 -14.23 0.72 5.04
CA GLY A 81 -14.63 0.74 3.62
C GLY A 81 -14.65 2.14 3.02
N ALA A 82 -15.27 3.10 3.71
CA ALA A 82 -15.35 4.49 3.28
C ALA A 82 -13.96 5.14 3.28
N TRP A 83 -13.17 4.89 4.31
CA TRP A 83 -11.79 5.37 4.43
C TRP A 83 -10.90 4.83 3.30
N THR A 84 -10.96 3.52 3.02
CA THR A 84 -10.20 2.88 1.93
C THR A 84 -10.51 3.52 0.58
N SER A 85 -11.80 3.65 0.26
CA SER A 85 -12.25 4.23 -1.01
C SER A 85 -11.92 5.71 -1.10
N GLY A 86 -12.11 6.48 -0.02
CA GLY A 86 -11.81 7.90 0.04
C GLY A 86 -10.32 8.18 -0.13
N THR A 87 -9.49 7.47 0.63
CA THR A 87 -8.03 7.60 0.57
C THR A 87 -7.49 7.25 -0.82
N ALA A 88 -7.99 6.17 -1.44
CA ALA A 88 -7.59 5.79 -2.79
C ALA A 88 -7.97 6.86 -3.83
N LYS A 89 -9.17 7.44 -3.76
CA LYS A 89 -9.61 8.52 -4.66
C LYS A 89 -8.74 9.76 -4.52
N THR A 90 -8.44 10.18 -3.29
CA THR A 90 -7.59 11.33 -3.01
C THR A 90 -6.17 11.09 -3.53
N ALA A 91 -5.62 9.91 -3.28
CA ALA A 91 -4.28 9.54 -3.77
C ALA A 91 -4.22 9.48 -5.30
N ALA A 92 -5.22 8.89 -5.95
CA ALA A 92 -5.32 8.83 -7.41
C ALA A 92 -5.39 10.23 -8.04
N THR A 93 -6.18 11.14 -7.43
CA THR A 93 -6.28 12.54 -7.88
C THR A 93 -4.94 13.27 -7.71
N ALA A 94 -4.26 13.11 -6.57
CA ALA A 94 -2.96 13.72 -6.34
C ALA A 94 -1.90 13.18 -7.32
N ALA A 95 -1.90 11.88 -7.57
CA ALA A 95 -1.01 11.25 -8.54
C ALA A 95 -1.24 11.76 -9.97
N ALA A 96 -2.50 11.88 -10.40
CA ALA A 96 -2.87 12.40 -11.71
C ALA A 96 -2.46 13.87 -11.85
N LYS A 97 -2.75 14.71 -10.84
CA LYS A 97 -2.35 16.12 -10.81
C LYS A 97 -0.83 16.30 -10.91
N ALA A 98 -0.06 15.41 -10.29
CA ALA A 98 1.40 15.42 -10.34
C ALA A 98 1.99 14.80 -11.63
N GLY A 99 1.17 14.28 -12.53
CA GLY A 99 1.62 13.67 -13.79
C GLY A 99 2.33 12.32 -13.60
N VAL A 100 1.98 11.55 -12.58
CA VAL A 100 2.53 10.21 -12.33
C VAL A 100 2.27 9.31 -13.54
N ALA A 101 3.32 8.74 -14.13
CA ALA A 101 3.22 7.98 -15.37
C ALA A 101 2.65 6.57 -15.17
N ARG A 102 2.87 5.95 -14.01
CA ARG A 102 2.42 4.58 -13.72
C ARG A 102 2.23 4.33 -12.22
N VAL A 103 1.24 3.50 -11.89
CA VAL A 103 0.99 3.06 -10.52
C VAL A 103 0.87 1.55 -10.46
N VAL A 104 1.53 0.95 -9.48
CA VAL A 104 1.33 -0.44 -9.09
C VAL A 104 0.50 -0.45 -7.81
N VAL A 105 -0.70 -1.00 -7.88
CA VAL A 105 -1.59 -1.17 -6.72
C VAL A 105 -1.45 -2.59 -6.19
N LEU A 106 -1.12 -2.73 -4.91
CA LEU A 106 -1.23 -4.01 -4.24
C LEU A 106 -2.70 -4.27 -3.90
N SER A 107 -3.29 -5.14 -4.68
CA SER A 107 -4.67 -5.61 -4.55
C SER A 107 -4.72 -7.00 -3.89
N SER A 108 -5.70 -7.82 -4.19
CA SER A 108 -5.84 -9.17 -3.68
C SER A 108 -6.54 -10.06 -4.70
N VAL A 109 -6.19 -11.35 -4.75
CA VAL A 109 -6.99 -12.37 -5.44
C VAL A 109 -8.42 -12.35 -4.88
N GLY A 110 -9.41 -12.43 -5.75
CA GLY A 110 -10.82 -12.33 -5.34
C GLY A 110 -11.36 -10.91 -5.18
N ALA A 111 -10.57 -9.85 -5.39
CA ALA A 111 -11.04 -8.46 -5.37
C ALA A 111 -12.19 -8.18 -6.36
N HIS A 112 -12.30 -8.97 -7.42
CA HIS A 112 -13.37 -8.88 -8.44
C HIS A 112 -14.70 -9.52 -8.00
N ASN A 113 -14.70 -10.31 -6.94
CA ASN A 113 -15.90 -10.96 -6.41
C ASN A 113 -16.57 -10.08 -5.35
N ASP A 114 -17.89 -10.12 -5.31
CA ASP A 114 -18.67 -9.49 -4.24
C ASP A 114 -18.68 -10.39 -3.00
N GLY A 115 -18.89 -9.81 -1.84
CA GLY A 115 -19.05 -10.55 -0.59
C GLY A 115 -17.76 -11.05 0.08
N ASN A 116 -16.59 -10.73 -0.47
CA ASN A 116 -15.29 -11.15 0.11
C ASN A 116 -14.77 -10.19 1.21
N GLY A 117 -15.66 -9.47 1.88
CA GLY A 117 -15.29 -8.54 2.95
C GLY A 117 -14.23 -7.51 2.53
N PRO A 118 -13.15 -7.33 3.30
CA PRO A 118 -12.12 -6.34 3.00
C PRO A 118 -11.42 -6.56 1.64
N VAL A 119 -11.41 -7.78 1.10
CA VAL A 119 -10.80 -8.09 -0.19
C VAL A 119 -11.57 -7.40 -1.33
N THR A 120 -12.91 -7.36 -1.26
CA THR A 120 -13.74 -6.65 -2.25
C THR A 120 -13.42 -5.14 -2.30
N LEU A 121 -13.01 -4.54 -1.18
CA LEU A 121 -12.64 -3.13 -1.14
C LEU A 121 -11.41 -2.81 -2.02
N MET A 122 -10.55 -3.79 -2.29
CA MET A 122 -9.39 -3.58 -3.16
C MET A 122 -9.79 -3.31 -4.61
N ARG A 123 -10.98 -3.78 -5.05
CA ARG A 123 -11.55 -3.39 -6.35
C ARG A 123 -11.76 -1.88 -6.42
N HIS A 124 -12.31 -1.26 -5.37
CA HIS A 124 -12.53 0.19 -5.34
C HIS A 124 -11.21 0.97 -5.39
N VAL A 125 -10.14 0.43 -4.81
CA VAL A 125 -8.80 1.03 -4.93
C VAL A 125 -8.30 0.95 -6.37
N GLU A 126 -8.39 -0.21 -7.01
CA GLU A 126 -8.01 -0.38 -8.42
C GLU A 126 -8.77 0.58 -9.33
N GLU A 127 -10.10 0.66 -9.16
CA GLU A 127 -11.00 1.52 -9.93
C GLU A 127 -10.66 3.00 -9.74
N ALA A 128 -10.39 3.43 -8.51
CA ALA A 128 -10.03 4.81 -8.21
C ALA A 128 -8.78 5.26 -8.98
N PHE A 129 -7.73 4.43 -9.00
CA PHE A 129 -6.52 4.74 -9.75
C PHE A 129 -6.73 4.64 -11.27
N ARG A 130 -7.44 3.62 -11.77
CA ARG A 130 -7.71 3.45 -13.20
C ARG A 130 -8.59 4.57 -13.78
N ALA A 131 -9.46 5.17 -12.98
CA ALA A 131 -10.29 6.29 -13.41
C ALA A 131 -9.47 7.58 -13.65
N GLN A 132 -8.28 7.70 -13.08
CA GLN A 132 -7.47 8.92 -13.12
C GLN A 132 -6.17 8.75 -13.93
N LEU A 133 -5.68 7.52 -14.09
CA LEU A 133 -4.36 7.25 -14.64
C LEU A 133 -4.42 6.17 -15.73
N PRO A 134 -3.70 6.35 -16.85
CA PRO A 134 -3.76 5.40 -17.97
C PRO A 134 -2.99 4.10 -17.71
N ASN A 135 -1.98 4.12 -16.85
CA ASN A 135 -1.09 2.97 -16.63
C ASN A 135 -1.16 2.52 -15.16
N VAL A 136 -2.11 1.66 -14.86
CA VAL A 136 -2.30 1.07 -13.53
C VAL A 136 -2.20 -0.44 -13.61
N LEU A 137 -1.23 -1.01 -12.90
CA LEU A 137 -1.06 -2.44 -12.69
C LEU A 137 -1.61 -2.84 -11.32
N ALA A 138 -2.61 -3.69 -11.27
CA ALA A 138 -3.08 -4.29 -10.02
C ALA A 138 -2.40 -5.65 -9.81
N LEU A 139 -1.56 -5.76 -8.79
CA LEU A 139 -1.03 -7.03 -8.31
C LEU A 139 -2.07 -7.65 -7.38
N ARG A 140 -2.55 -8.84 -7.72
CA ARG A 140 -3.57 -9.58 -6.95
C ARG A 140 -2.97 -10.84 -6.35
N PRO A 141 -2.11 -10.72 -5.31
CA PRO A 141 -1.56 -11.89 -4.64
C PRO A 141 -2.64 -12.70 -3.93
N ALA A 142 -2.34 -13.97 -3.70
CA ALA A 142 -3.08 -14.82 -2.80
C ALA A 142 -2.67 -14.54 -1.32
N TYR A 143 -2.99 -15.45 -0.43
CA TYR A 143 -2.62 -15.34 0.98
C TYR A 143 -1.09 -15.33 1.15
N PHE A 144 -0.59 -14.30 1.85
CA PHE A 144 0.85 -14.18 2.08
C PHE A 144 1.36 -15.29 2.99
N MET A 145 2.49 -15.90 2.61
CA MET A 145 3.08 -17.00 3.36
C MET A 145 3.46 -16.60 4.79
N GLU A 146 3.86 -15.35 5.00
CA GLU A 146 4.18 -14.80 6.32
C GLU A 146 3.00 -14.84 7.30
N ASN A 147 1.77 -14.83 6.79
CA ASN A 147 0.58 -14.90 7.62
C ASN A 147 0.46 -16.24 8.35
N PHE A 148 1.07 -17.33 7.80
CA PHE A 148 1.12 -18.63 8.49
C PHE A 148 1.90 -18.55 9.81
N LEU A 149 2.83 -17.63 9.95
CA LEU A 149 3.57 -17.43 11.19
C LEU A 149 2.64 -17.07 12.37
N GLY A 150 1.53 -16.38 12.09
CA GLY A 150 0.51 -16.06 13.10
C GLY A 150 -0.21 -17.30 13.67
N ASN A 151 -0.18 -18.42 12.95
CA ASN A 151 -0.83 -19.67 13.36
C ASN A 151 0.14 -20.68 14.01
N LEU A 152 1.43 -20.31 14.18
CA LEU A 152 2.43 -21.21 14.76
C LEU A 152 2.05 -21.71 16.17
N GLY A 153 1.35 -20.86 16.95
CA GLY A 153 0.85 -21.23 18.27
C GLY A 153 -0.06 -22.47 18.20
N THR A 154 -1.14 -22.38 17.44
CA THR A 154 -2.14 -23.45 17.30
C THR A 154 -1.59 -24.67 16.54
N ILE A 155 -0.70 -24.46 15.58
CA ILE A 155 -0.01 -25.57 14.91
C ILE A 155 0.83 -26.37 15.91
N ARG A 156 1.51 -25.70 16.86
CA ARG A 156 2.35 -26.36 17.87
C ARG A 156 1.54 -27.00 18.99
N SER A 157 0.47 -26.34 19.47
CA SER A 157 -0.34 -26.86 20.58
C SER A 157 -1.34 -27.91 20.15
N ASP A 158 -2.02 -27.70 19.02
CA ASP A 158 -3.21 -28.48 18.62
C ASP A 158 -2.94 -29.35 17.39
N GLY A 159 -1.77 -29.21 16.75
CA GLY A 159 -1.48 -29.82 15.45
C GLY A 159 -2.44 -29.34 14.34
N ALA A 160 -3.09 -28.17 14.55
CA ALA A 160 -4.15 -27.67 13.69
C ALA A 160 -3.92 -26.22 13.29
N TRP A 161 -4.40 -25.90 12.09
CA TRP A 161 -4.45 -24.55 11.57
C TRP A 161 -5.88 -24.09 11.44
N TYR A 162 -6.23 -23.00 12.13
CA TYR A 162 -7.56 -22.43 12.12
C TYR A 162 -7.62 -21.24 11.18
N MET A 163 -8.45 -21.32 10.15
CA MET A 163 -8.80 -20.18 9.32
C MET A 163 -10.23 -19.73 9.64
N PRO A 164 -10.48 -18.43 9.83
CA PRO A 164 -11.84 -17.93 9.89
C PRO A 164 -12.51 -18.23 8.54
N GLN A 165 -13.56 -19.03 8.57
CA GLN A 165 -14.43 -19.24 7.41
C GLN A 165 -15.52 -18.17 7.43
N PRO A 166 -15.88 -17.57 6.30
CA PRO A 166 -17.09 -16.79 6.23
C PRO A 166 -18.29 -17.71 6.52
N ALA A 167 -19.20 -17.22 7.36
CA ALA A 167 -20.45 -17.91 7.65
C ALA A 167 -21.33 -17.99 6.40
#